data_06429b0255ba333ef6ea22ffcab057f4
#
_entry.id   06429b0255ba333ef6ea22ffcab057f4
#
_cell.length_a   1.000
_cell.length_b   1.000
_cell.length_c   1.000
_cell.angle_alpha   90.00
_cell.angle_beta   90.00
_cell.angle_gamma   90.00
#
_symmetry.space_group_name_H-M   'P 1'
#
loop_
_entity.id
_entity.type
_entity.pdbx_description
1 polymer ?
#
loop_
_entity_poly.entity_id
_entity_poly.type
_entity_poly.pdbx_seq_one_letter_code
_entity_poly.pdbx_strand_id
1 'polypeptide(L)'
;MNIEDAVTAVTADANALTSCLGQPVVAYHVTEIMREADLEHARQMQLALMRRSIEALVDDGLEDAAAEQFASQFDGRVGSAWKLLHAADGVAH
;
A
#
# COMPACT_ATOMS: atom_id res chain seq x y z
N MET A 1 7.75 5.54 14.45
CA MET A 1 6.49 5.12 13.79
C MET A 1 6.32 3.62 13.99
N ASN A 2 5.14 3.19 14.36
CA ASN A 2 4.84 1.76 14.47
C ASN A 2 3.99 1.30 13.27
N ILE A 3 3.78 -0.01 13.15
CA ILE A 3 3.02 -0.59 12.03
C ILE A 3 1.61 -0.01 11.96
N GLU A 4 0.93 0.10 13.10
CA GLU A 4 -0.42 0.61 13.16
C GLU A 4 -0.51 2.05 12.65
N ASP A 5 0.40 2.91 13.05
CA ASP A 5 0.46 4.30 12.59
C ASP A 5 0.74 4.37 11.09
N ALA A 6 1.66 3.54 10.59
CA ALA A 6 1.99 3.48 9.17
C ALA A 6 0.77 3.06 8.35
N VAL A 7 0.05 2.05 8.79
CA VAL A 7 -1.16 1.56 8.11
C VAL A 7 -2.23 2.64 8.11
N THR A 8 -2.46 3.28 9.24
CA THR A 8 -3.47 4.35 9.36
C THR A 8 -3.16 5.52 8.43
N ALA A 9 -1.91 5.96 8.41
CA ALA A 9 -1.50 7.09 7.55
C ALA A 9 -1.67 6.77 6.07
N VAL A 10 -1.28 5.57 5.66
CA VAL A 10 -1.36 5.15 4.26
C VAL A 10 -2.81 4.95 3.83
N THR A 11 -3.63 4.30 4.65
CA THR A 11 -5.02 4.01 4.29
C THR A 11 -5.90 5.25 4.33
N ALA A 12 -5.56 6.24 5.14
CA ALA A 12 -6.31 7.51 5.19
C ALA A 12 -6.32 8.23 3.83
N ASP A 13 -5.25 8.06 3.04
CA ASP A 13 -5.11 8.71 1.74
C ASP A 13 -5.64 7.88 0.58
N ALA A 14 -6.15 6.69 0.84
CA ALA A 14 -6.55 5.73 -0.18
C ALA A 14 -8.07 5.67 -0.38
N ASN A 15 -8.73 6.82 -0.41
CA ASN A 15 -10.19 6.88 -0.45
C ASN A 15 -10.81 6.12 -1.63
N ALA A 16 -10.24 6.26 -2.83
CA ALA A 16 -10.76 5.57 -4.00
C ALA A 16 -10.57 4.05 -3.89
N LEU A 17 -9.42 3.61 -3.38
CA LEU A 17 -9.17 2.20 -3.16
C LEU A 17 -10.07 1.60 -2.09
N THR A 18 -10.29 2.33 -0.99
CA THR A 18 -11.15 1.84 0.09
C THR A 18 -12.61 1.77 -0.34
N SER A 19 -13.02 2.59 -1.32
CA SER A 19 -14.36 2.48 -1.91
C SER A 19 -14.51 1.23 -2.75
N CYS A 20 -13.44 0.83 -3.46
CA CYS A 20 -13.47 -0.33 -4.36
C CYS A 20 -13.18 -1.65 -3.65
N LEU A 21 -12.21 -1.67 -2.74
CA LEU A 21 -11.77 -2.89 -2.07
C LEU A 21 -12.29 -3.03 -0.64
N GLY A 22 -12.80 -1.95 -0.08
CA GLY A 22 -13.16 -1.89 1.32
C GLY A 22 -11.97 -1.60 2.22
N GLN A 23 -12.18 -0.72 3.19
CA GLN A 23 -11.12 -0.29 4.09
C GLN A 23 -10.43 -1.45 4.84
N PRO A 24 -11.17 -2.45 5.38
CA PRO A 24 -10.52 -3.56 6.07
C PRO A 24 -9.59 -4.38 5.18
N VAL A 25 -9.94 -4.55 3.91
CA VAL A 25 -9.11 -5.31 2.95
C VAL A 25 -7.81 -4.56 2.68
N VAL A 26 -7.89 -3.27 2.42
CA VAL A 26 -6.70 -2.44 2.17
C VAL A 26 -5.81 -2.44 3.42
N ALA A 27 -6.39 -2.22 4.58
CA ALA A 27 -5.64 -2.20 5.85
C ALA A 27 -4.95 -3.55 6.11
N TYR A 28 -5.62 -4.67 5.82
CA TYR A 28 -5.03 -5.98 5.97
C TYR A 28 -3.78 -6.14 5.09
N HIS A 29 -3.88 -5.82 3.82
CA HIS A 29 -2.75 -5.97 2.89
C HIS A 29 -1.60 -5.03 3.24
N VAL A 30 -1.89 -3.79 3.61
CA VAL A 30 -0.85 -2.85 4.02
C VAL A 30 -0.17 -3.32 5.30
N THR A 31 -0.93 -3.84 6.24
CA THR A 31 -0.38 -4.40 7.49
C THR A 31 0.61 -5.53 7.20
N GLU A 32 0.23 -6.44 6.31
CA GLU A 32 1.12 -7.56 5.94
C GLU A 32 2.41 -7.07 5.29
N ILE A 33 2.32 -6.06 4.42
CA ILE A 33 3.50 -5.45 3.79
C ILE A 33 4.40 -4.81 4.86
N MET A 34 3.82 -4.07 5.79
CA MET A 34 4.60 -3.40 6.85
C MET A 34 5.30 -4.38 7.77
N ARG A 35 4.73 -5.56 7.98
CA ARG A 35 5.34 -6.61 8.79
C ARG A 35 6.48 -7.34 8.11
N GLU A 36 6.54 -7.28 6.76
CA GLU A 36 7.57 -7.99 6.01
C GLU A 36 8.90 -7.27 6.13
N ALA A 37 9.90 -7.92 6.71
CA ALA A 37 11.23 -7.32 6.92
C ALA A 37 12.11 -7.41 5.69
N ASP A 38 11.85 -8.39 4.80
CA ASP A 38 12.63 -8.56 3.58
C ASP A 38 12.15 -7.59 2.51
N LEU A 39 13.06 -6.72 2.05
CA LEU A 39 12.73 -5.68 1.07
C LEU A 39 12.18 -6.26 -0.23
N GLU A 40 12.82 -7.30 -0.75
CA GLU A 40 12.39 -7.88 -2.02
C GLU A 40 11.01 -8.51 -1.92
N HIS A 41 10.76 -9.24 -0.84
CA HIS A 41 9.46 -9.85 -0.60
C HIS A 41 8.38 -8.78 -0.39
N ALA A 42 8.70 -7.72 0.35
CA ALA A 42 7.79 -6.59 0.54
C ALA A 42 7.42 -5.95 -0.80
N ARG A 43 8.37 -5.80 -1.71
CA ARG A 43 8.11 -5.27 -3.06
C ARG A 43 7.19 -6.16 -3.87
N GLN A 44 7.36 -7.48 -3.77
CA GLN A 44 6.47 -8.41 -4.45
C GLN A 44 5.04 -8.31 -3.91
N MET A 45 4.90 -8.15 -2.61
CA MET A 45 3.60 -7.94 -1.98
C MET A 45 2.98 -6.61 -2.42
N GLN A 46 3.78 -5.55 -2.53
CA GLN A 46 3.34 -4.27 -3.05
C GLN A 46 2.84 -4.37 -4.50
N LEU A 47 3.57 -5.09 -5.35
CA LEU A 47 3.16 -5.28 -6.74
C LEU A 47 1.83 -6.04 -6.83
N ALA A 48 1.65 -7.05 -5.99
CA ALA A 48 0.40 -7.81 -5.94
C ALA A 48 -0.77 -6.92 -5.52
N LEU A 49 -0.56 -6.07 -4.51
CA LEU A 49 -1.58 -5.12 -4.07
C LEU A 49 -1.87 -4.08 -5.15
N MET A 50 -0.85 -3.60 -5.85
CA MET A 50 -1.03 -2.64 -6.93
C MET A 50 -1.88 -3.20 -8.06
N ARG A 51 -1.60 -4.44 -8.49
CA ARG A 51 -2.40 -5.11 -9.53
C ARG A 51 -3.85 -5.27 -9.10
N ARG A 52 -4.07 -5.73 -7.88
CA ARG A 52 -5.42 -5.88 -7.33
C ARG A 52 -6.14 -4.52 -7.29
N SER A 53 -5.41 -3.48 -6.93
CA SER A 53 -5.96 -2.12 -6.86
C SER A 53 -6.36 -1.62 -8.24
N ILE A 54 -5.53 -1.83 -9.25
CA ILE A 54 -5.84 -1.45 -10.63
C ILE A 54 -7.11 -2.16 -11.11
N GLU A 55 -7.18 -3.48 -10.91
CA GLU A 55 -8.35 -4.26 -11.31
C GLU A 55 -9.63 -3.75 -10.64
N ALA A 56 -9.57 -3.48 -9.34
CA ALA A 56 -10.73 -2.99 -8.61
C ALA A 56 -11.18 -1.60 -9.09
N LEU A 57 -10.22 -0.71 -9.36
CA LEU A 57 -10.53 0.64 -9.83
C LEU A 57 -11.12 0.60 -11.24
N VAL A 58 -10.61 -0.24 -12.11
CA VAL A 58 -11.15 -0.42 -13.47
C VAL A 58 -12.56 -1.01 -13.40
N ASP A 59 -12.78 -2.01 -12.56
CA ASP A 59 -14.09 -2.61 -12.36
C ASP A 59 -15.10 -1.59 -11.83
N ASP A 60 -14.63 -0.60 -11.07
CA ASP A 60 -15.49 0.47 -10.55
C ASP A 60 -15.71 1.60 -11.56
N GLY A 61 -15.13 1.49 -12.74
CA GLY A 61 -15.40 2.40 -13.84
C GLY A 61 -14.29 3.40 -14.19
N LEU A 62 -13.14 3.32 -13.54
CA LEU A 62 -12.01 4.18 -13.91
C LEU A 62 -11.36 3.71 -15.21
N GLU A 63 -10.85 4.66 -15.99
CA GLU A 63 -10.04 4.33 -17.15
C GLU A 63 -8.73 3.69 -16.71
N ASP A 64 -8.17 2.82 -17.54
CA ASP A 64 -6.94 2.09 -17.23
C ASP A 64 -5.80 3.02 -16.80
N ALA A 65 -5.57 4.10 -17.55
CA ALA A 65 -4.50 5.06 -17.25
C ALA A 65 -4.70 5.73 -15.89
N ALA A 66 -5.94 6.11 -15.57
CA ALA A 66 -6.25 6.73 -14.28
C ALA A 66 -6.08 5.72 -13.13
N ALA A 67 -6.51 4.48 -13.34
CA ALA A 67 -6.36 3.42 -12.35
C ALA A 67 -4.89 3.14 -12.06
N GLU A 68 -4.06 3.04 -13.10
CA GLU A 68 -2.63 2.83 -12.96
C GLU A 68 -1.95 3.98 -12.21
N GLN A 69 -2.31 5.21 -12.54
CA GLN A 69 -1.75 6.39 -11.89
C GLN A 69 -2.10 6.42 -10.40
N PHE A 70 -3.35 6.17 -10.07
CA PHE A 70 -3.79 6.16 -8.68
C PHE A 70 -3.12 5.03 -7.89
N ALA A 71 -3.08 3.84 -8.47
CA ALA A 71 -2.45 2.69 -7.81
C ALA A 71 -0.95 2.91 -7.62
N SER A 72 -0.27 3.54 -8.59
CA SER A 72 1.15 3.86 -8.47
C SER A 72 1.41 4.87 -7.36
N GLN A 73 0.58 5.88 -7.22
CA GLN A 73 0.70 6.86 -6.15
C GLN A 73 0.51 6.21 -4.80
N PHE A 74 -0.48 5.35 -4.67
CA PHE A 74 -0.73 4.60 -3.45
C PHE A 74 0.45 3.69 -3.12
N ASP A 75 0.96 2.95 -4.11
CA ASP A 75 2.12 2.10 -3.95
C ASP A 75 3.35 2.88 -3.48
N GLY A 76 3.57 4.06 -4.03
CA GLY A 76 4.64 4.95 -3.60
C GLY A 76 4.52 5.35 -2.14
N ARG A 77 3.32 5.59 -1.65
CA ARG A 77 3.08 5.91 -0.23
C ARG A 77 3.33 4.71 0.65
N VAL A 78 2.89 3.53 0.23
CA VAL A 78 3.17 2.28 0.95
C VAL A 78 4.67 2.05 1.04
N GLY A 79 5.39 2.19 -0.06
CA GLY A 79 6.84 2.04 -0.10
C GLY A 79 7.57 3.03 0.78
N SER A 80 7.15 4.30 0.77
CA SER A 80 7.75 5.33 1.62
C SER A 80 7.52 5.04 3.10
N ALA A 81 6.32 4.63 3.47
CA ALA A 81 6.00 4.27 4.85
C ALA A 81 6.80 3.05 5.30
N TRP A 82 6.94 2.06 4.43
CA TRP A 82 7.75 0.88 4.71
C TRP A 82 9.21 1.25 4.99
N LYS A 83 9.77 2.11 4.16
CA LYS A 83 11.16 2.57 4.33
C LYS A 83 11.35 3.33 5.64
N LEU A 84 10.42 4.20 6.00
CA LEU A 84 10.49 4.92 7.26
C LEU A 84 10.41 3.97 8.46
N LEU A 85 9.52 3.00 8.40
CA LEU A 85 9.33 2.04 9.47
C LEU A 85 10.58 1.18 9.68
N HIS A 86 11.14 0.65 8.58
CA HIS A 86 12.30 -0.26 8.66
C HIS A 86 13.63 0.49 8.73
N ALA A 87 13.69 1.74 8.28
CA ALA A 87 14.87 2.58 8.48
C ALA A 87 15.10 2.90 9.95
N ALA A 88 14.02 3.08 10.71
CA ALA A 88 14.14 3.30 12.16
C ALA A 88 14.81 2.11 12.84
N ASP A 89 14.53 0.89 12.40
CA ASP A 89 15.19 -0.32 12.88
C ASP A 89 16.62 -0.40 12.35
N GLY A 90 16.83 0.01 11.11
CA GLY A 90 18.14 -0.03 10.46
C GLY A 90 19.15 0.93 11.04
N VAL A 91 18.72 2.06 11.57
CA VAL A 91 19.59 3.07 12.17
C VAL A 91 20.31 2.54 13.42
N ALA A 92 19.77 1.50 14.01
CA ALA A 92 20.37 0.90 15.21
C ALA A 92 21.75 0.27 14.97
N HIS A 93 22.18 0.12 13.72
CA HIS A 93 23.49 -0.46 13.45
C HIS A 93 24.50 0.52 12.91
#